data_101396261259ae1c09e5484017373a77
#
_entry.id   101396261259ae1c09e5484017373a77
#
_cell.length_a   1.000
_cell.length_b   1.000
_cell.length_c   1.000
_cell.angle_alpha   90.00
_cell.angle_beta   90.00
_cell.angle_gamma   90.00
#
_symmetry.space_group_name_H-M   'P 1'
#
loop_
_entity.id
_entity.type
_entity.pdbx_description
1 polymer ?
#
loop_
_entity_poly.entity_id
_entity_poly.type
_entity_poly.pdbx_seq_one_letter_code
_entity_poly.pdbx_strand_id
1 'polypeptide(L)'
;MATAVDVLVPTFNRPASLAITLTSLASQSFHDFCVIVSDQTEEFSVDERPEVRGVLRILEAKGVPAYLRRNRPRRGMAEQRQFLLEQAMAPYVLYLDDDLVLERDVVARLQAAMIAERCGFVGSAPIGLSHINDVRLHEQAIEFWDGPVLPEEVTWEGTRWQRHRLHNAANIFHVAQRLRLTPECQRLYKVAWVGGCVLFDRRALLSVGGFSFWRELPEAHCGEDVLAQLRVMRHYGGCAVLPSGTYHLELPTTLPDRRINAPELLPVDVPLKTTMIAQ
;
A
#
# COMPACT_ATOMS: atom_id res chain seq x y z
N MET A 1 6.36 8.15 -22.47
CA MET A 1 7.42 8.28 -21.44
C MET A 1 7.02 7.41 -20.27
N ALA A 2 7.97 6.82 -19.53
CA ALA A 2 7.62 6.07 -18.31
C ALA A 2 7.17 7.07 -17.24
N THR A 3 6.12 6.75 -16.50
CA THR A 3 5.61 7.53 -15.37
C THR A 3 6.56 7.45 -14.18
N ALA A 4 6.46 8.40 -13.23
CA ALA A 4 7.24 8.35 -12.00
C ALA A 4 6.71 7.27 -11.02
N VAL A 5 5.40 7.02 -11.04
CA VAL A 5 4.74 6.06 -10.14
C VAL A 5 3.78 5.16 -10.93
N ASP A 6 3.82 3.86 -10.68
CA ASP A 6 2.75 2.94 -11.07
C ASP A 6 1.88 2.62 -9.84
N VAL A 7 0.59 2.98 -9.90
CA VAL A 7 -0.40 2.68 -8.86
C VAL A 7 -1.00 1.31 -9.15
N LEU A 8 -0.77 0.36 -8.24
CA LEU A 8 -1.10 -1.05 -8.39
C LEU A 8 -2.31 -1.40 -7.52
N VAL A 9 -3.45 -1.67 -8.14
CA VAL A 9 -4.73 -1.89 -7.44
C VAL A 9 -5.19 -3.33 -7.64
N PRO A 10 -5.08 -4.21 -6.63
CA PRO A 10 -5.71 -5.52 -6.65
C PRO A 10 -7.21 -5.38 -6.39
N THR A 11 -8.06 -6.09 -7.13
CA THR A 11 -9.51 -6.11 -6.89
C THR A 11 -10.11 -7.50 -7.08
N PHE A 12 -11.18 -7.79 -6.34
CA PHE A 12 -11.97 -9.02 -6.44
C PHE A 12 -13.42 -8.75 -6.02
N ASN A 13 -14.36 -8.88 -6.94
CA ASN A 13 -15.82 -8.72 -6.71
C ASN A 13 -16.26 -7.39 -6.07
N ARG A 14 -15.50 -6.30 -6.25
CA ARG A 14 -15.76 -5.01 -5.61
C ARG A 14 -15.79 -3.83 -6.60
N PRO A 15 -16.62 -3.84 -7.65
CA PRO A 15 -16.59 -2.78 -8.66
C PRO A 15 -16.97 -1.40 -8.09
N ALA A 16 -17.90 -1.33 -7.14
CA ALA A 16 -18.33 -0.05 -6.56
C ALA A 16 -17.22 0.61 -5.72
N SER A 17 -16.54 -0.15 -4.83
CA SER A 17 -15.43 0.39 -4.05
C SER A 17 -14.23 0.74 -4.93
N LEU A 18 -13.91 -0.12 -5.90
CA LEU A 18 -12.88 0.18 -6.90
C LEU A 18 -13.16 1.51 -7.61
N ALA A 19 -14.41 1.77 -8.04
CA ALA A 19 -14.78 3.03 -8.67
C ALA A 19 -14.56 4.23 -7.75
N ILE A 20 -14.83 4.11 -6.45
CA ILE A 20 -14.56 5.17 -5.45
C ILE A 20 -13.06 5.41 -5.32
N THR A 21 -12.26 4.34 -5.16
CA THR A 21 -10.80 4.44 -5.07
C THR A 21 -10.20 5.09 -6.32
N LEU A 22 -10.61 4.65 -7.52
CA LEU A 22 -10.18 5.24 -8.79
C LEU A 22 -10.61 6.71 -8.92
N THR A 23 -11.77 7.09 -8.38
CA THR A 23 -12.24 8.49 -8.36
C THR A 23 -11.32 9.36 -7.50
N SER A 24 -10.86 8.85 -6.36
CA SER A 24 -9.89 9.56 -5.52
C SER A 24 -8.54 9.73 -6.22
N LEU A 25 -8.10 8.73 -7.00
CA LEU A 25 -6.91 8.83 -7.87
C LEU A 25 -7.10 9.86 -8.98
N ALA A 26 -8.27 9.91 -9.62
CA ALA A 26 -8.58 10.93 -10.63
C ALA A 26 -8.58 12.37 -10.06
N SER A 27 -8.62 12.52 -8.74
CA SER A 27 -8.62 13.80 -8.03
C SER A 27 -7.26 14.20 -7.46
N GLN A 28 -6.21 13.38 -7.67
CA GLN A 28 -4.88 13.69 -7.18
C GLN A 28 -4.30 14.95 -7.83
N SER A 29 -3.50 15.70 -7.08
CA SER A 29 -2.76 16.87 -7.58
C SER A 29 -1.49 16.49 -8.35
N PHE A 30 -0.94 15.31 -8.09
CA PHE A 30 0.16 14.72 -8.82
C PHE A 30 -0.41 13.89 -9.97
N HIS A 31 0.11 14.06 -11.19
CA HIS A 31 -0.42 13.42 -12.40
C HIS A 31 0.57 12.51 -13.12
N ASP A 32 1.85 12.50 -12.71
CA ASP A 32 2.88 11.66 -13.34
C ASP A 32 2.81 10.22 -12.78
N PHE A 33 1.65 9.61 -12.92
CA PHE A 33 1.44 8.22 -12.56
C PHE A 33 0.56 7.49 -13.58
N CYS A 34 0.64 6.16 -13.53
CA CYS A 34 -0.21 5.23 -14.28
C CYS A 34 -0.96 4.35 -13.28
N VAL A 35 -2.18 3.94 -13.60
CA VAL A 35 -2.97 3.01 -12.79
C VAL A 35 -3.00 1.63 -13.46
N ILE A 36 -2.64 0.58 -12.71
CA ILE A 36 -2.72 -0.81 -13.16
C ILE A 36 -3.62 -1.57 -12.20
N VAL A 37 -4.80 -1.97 -12.68
CA VAL A 37 -5.76 -2.76 -11.92
C VAL A 37 -5.60 -4.23 -12.26
N SER A 38 -5.43 -5.09 -11.26
CA SER A 38 -5.52 -6.55 -11.40
C SER A 38 -6.89 -7.02 -10.94
N ASP A 39 -7.69 -7.56 -11.87
CA ASP A 39 -9.03 -8.07 -11.60
C ASP A 39 -9.05 -9.60 -11.53
N GLN A 40 -9.37 -10.14 -10.36
CA GLN A 40 -9.56 -11.58 -10.13
C GLN A 40 -11.05 -11.98 -10.07
N THR A 41 -11.99 -11.07 -10.37
CA THR A 41 -13.43 -11.37 -10.41
C THR A 41 -13.72 -12.45 -11.44
N GLU A 42 -14.43 -13.51 -11.08
CA GLU A 42 -14.62 -14.67 -11.95
C GLU A 42 -15.77 -14.50 -12.95
N GLU A 43 -16.94 -14.05 -12.47
CA GLU A 43 -18.18 -14.02 -13.23
C GLU A 43 -18.24 -12.95 -14.32
N PHE A 44 -17.54 -11.81 -14.12
CA PHE A 44 -17.54 -10.67 -15.03
C PHE A 44 -16.17 -9.97 -15.02
N SER A 45 -15.96 -9.01 -15.90
CA SER A 45 -14.84 -8.08 -15.80
C SER A 45 -15.32 -6.80 -15.10
N VAL A 46 -14.54 -6.27 -14.13
CA VAL A 46 -14.99 -5.09 -13.37
C VAL A 46 -15.18 -3.85 -14.25
N ASP A 47 -14.50 -3.76 -15.40
CA ASP A 47 -14.69 -2.68 -16.39
C ASP A 47 -15.98 -2.81 -17.24
N GLU A 48 -16.68 -3.94 -17.16
CA GLU A 48 -18.04 -4.05 -17.71
C GLU A 48 -19.06 -3.25 -16.87
N ARG A 49 -18.71 -2.92 -15.63
CA ARG A 49 -19.56 -2.13 -14.75
C ARG A 49 -19.47 -0.64 -15.11
N PRO A 50 -20.64 0.03 -15.31
CA PRO A 50 -20.69 1.42 -15.75
C PRO A 50 -19.89 2.39 -14.88
N GLU A 51 -19.92 2.21 -13.55
CA GLU A 51 -19.22 3.04 -12.58
C GLU A 51 -17.71 2.94 -12.75
N VAL A 52 -17.13 1.75 -12.93
CA VAL A 52 -15.71 1.54 -13.16
C VAL A 52 -15.30 2.11 -14.52
N ARG A 53 -16.05 1.75 -15.57
CA ARG A 53 -15.79 2.25 -16.94
C ARG A 53 -15.85 3.77 -17.02
N GLY A 54 -16.79 4.39 -16.30
CA GLY A 54 -16.91 5.84 -16.24
C GLY A 54 -15.67 6.50 -15.67
N VAL A 55 -15.16 5.98 -14.56
CA VAL A 55 -13.96 6.54 -13.90
C VAL A 55 -12.69 6.28 -14.70
N LEU A 56 -12.53 5.11 -15.33
CA LEU A 56 -11.39 4.84 -16.23
C LEU A 56 -11.33 5.86 -17.38
N ARG A 57 -12.47 6.23 -17.97
CA ARG A 57 -12.54 7.30 -18.99
C ARG A 57 -12.18 8.68 -18.43
N ILE A 58 -12.53 8.97 -17.17
CA ILE A 58 -12.16 10.23 -16.50
C ILE A 58 -10.65 10.30 -16.30
N LEU A 59 -10.02 9.20 -15.85
CA LEU A 59 -8.55 9.12 -15.73
C LEU A 59 -7.88 9.39 -17.08
N GLU A 60 -8.33 8.70 -18.13
CA GLU A 60 -7.83 8.90 -19.49
C GLU A 60 -7.99 10.35 -19.97
N ALA A 61 -9.18 10.95 -19.77
CA ALA A 61 -9.44 12.35 -20.13
C ALA A 61 -8.57 13.36 -19.37
N LYS A 62 -8.08 12.98 -18.18
CA LYS A 62 -7.12 13.74 -17.38
C LYS A 62 -5.65 13.45 -17.73
N GLY A 63 -5.41 12.60 -18.72
CA GLY A 63 -4.06 12.23 -19.15
C GLY A 63 -3.37 11.21 -18.22
N VAL A 64 -4.11 10.55 -17.34
CA VAL A 64 -3.61 9.48 -16.47
C VAL A 64 -3.89 8.12 -17.13
N PRO A 65 -2.86 7.40 -17.62
CA PRO A 65 -3.06 6.08 -18.20
C PRO A 65 -3.62 5.11 -17.15
N ALA A 66 -4.63 4.31 -17.53
CA ALA A 66 -5.22 3.32 -16.66
C ALA A 66 -5.41 2.00 -17.41
N TYR A 67 -4.87 0.93 -16.87
CA TYR A 67 -4.92 -0.40 -17.47
C TYR A 67 -5.60 -1.40 -16.54
N LEU A 68 -6.56 -2.13 -17.06
CA LEU A 68 -7.15 -3.26 -16.36
C LEU A 68 -6.58 -4.56 -16.92
N ARG A 69 -6.18 -5.45 -16.04
CA ARG A 69 -5.61 -6.77 -16.36
C ARG A 69 -6.39 -7.85 -15.64
N ARG A 70 -6.94 -8.78 -16.43
CA ARG A 70 -7.56 -9.98 -15.88
C ARG A 70 -6.46 -10.93 -15.39
N ASN A 71 -6.54 -11.32 -14.12
CA ASN A 71 -5.59 -12.24 -13.49
C ASN A 71 -6.32 -13.49 -12.95
N ARG A 72 -6.43 -14.51 -13.78
CA ARG A 72 -7.13 -15.76 -13.48
C ARG A 72 -6.26 -16.99 -13.74
N PRO A 73 -6.46 -18.08 -13.01
CA PRO A 73 -7.37 -18.26 -11.88
C PRO A 73 -6.86 -17.50 -10.64
N ARG A 74 -7.74 -17.25 -9.67
CA ARG A 74 -7.36 -16.67 -8.37
C ARG A 74 -6.39 -17.61 -7.65
N ARG A 75 -5.31 -17.04 -7.09
CA ARG A 75 -4.25 -17.78 -6.37
C ARG A 75 -3.82 -17.07 -5.07
N GLY A 76 -4.68 -16.17 -4.55
CA GLY A 76 -4.42 -15.41 -3.35
C GLY A 76 -3.79 -14.03 -3.58
N MET A 77 -3.73 -13.25 -2.49
CA MET A 77 -3.30 -11.84 -2.56
C MET A 77 -1.82 -11.68 -2.90
N ALA A 78 -0.94 -12.54 -2.39
CA ALA A 78 0.49 -12.46 -2.70
C ALA A 78 0.76 -12.67 -4.19
N GLU A 79 0.07 -13.61 -4.84
CA GLU A 79 0.16 -13.82 -6.28
C GLU A 79 -0.35 -12.59 -7.05
N GLN A 80 -1.48 -12.04 -6.64
CA GLN A 80 -2.06 -10.87 -7.29
C GLN A 80 -1.15 -9.63 -7.19
N ARG A 81 -0.52 -9.42 -6.05
CA ARG A 81 0.48 -8.36 -5.86
C ARG A 81 1.75 -8.61 -6.68
N GLN A 82 2.20 -9.88 -6.80
CA GLN A 82 3.33 -10.23 -7.66
C GLN A 82 3.01 -9.99 -9.13
N PHE A 83 1.83 -10.42 -9.60
CA PHE A 83 1.36 -10.16 -10.95
C PHE A 83 1.38 -8.66 -11.29
N LEU A 84 0.88 -7.81 -10.38
CA LEU A 84 0.92 -6.36 -10.54
C LEU A 84 2.35 -5.81 -10.62
N LEU A 85 3.25 -6.30 -9.76
CA LEU A 85 4.67 -5.89 -9.77
C LEU A 85 5.35 -6.20 -11.11
N GLU A 86 5.01 -7.32 -11.71
CA GLU A 86 5.53 -7.76 -13.01
C GLU A 86 5.03 -6.90 -14.19
N GLN A 87 3.89 -6.22 -14.03
CA GLN A 87 3.38 -5.25 -15.01
C GLN A 87 3.97 -3.85 -14.84
N ALA A 88 4.57 -3.56 -13.68
CA ALA A 88 5.05 -2.22 -13.35
C ALA A 88 6.39 -1.91 -14.02
N MET A 89 6.52 -0.67 -14.51
CA MET A 89 7.71 -0.16 -15.19
C MET A 89 8.31 1.05 -14.48
N ALA A 90 7.51 1.82 -13.71
CA ALA A 90 7.95 3.01 -13.01
C ALA A 90 9.01 2.70 -11.94
N PRO A 91 9.87 3.66 -11.57
CA PRO A 91 10.83 3.50 -10.48
C PRO A 91 10.17 3.28 -9.12
N TYR A 92 8.97 3.80 -8.93
CA TYR A 92 8.18 3.63 -7.71
C TYR A 92 6.86 2.94 -7.99
N VAL A 93 6.42 2.08 -7.07
CA VAL A 93 5.15 1.37 -7.17
C VAL A 93 4.32 1.62 -5.91
N LEU A 94 3.11 2.14 -6.10
CA LEU A 94 2.15 2.37 -5.03
C LEU A 94 1.12 1.23 -5.00
N TYR A 95 1.22 0.32 -4.04
CA TYR A 95 0.14 -0.61 -3.76
C TYR A 95 -0.98 0.12 -3.06
N LEU A 96 -2.18 0.05 -3.63
CA LEU A 96 -3.38 0.71 -3.13
C LEU A 96 -4.53 -0.28 -3.12
N ASP A 97 -5.12 -0.54 -1.95
CA ASP A 97 -6.29 -1.41 -1.85
C ASP A 97 -7.53 -0.75 -2.48
N ASP A 98 -8.47 -1.57 -2.99
CA ASP A 98 -9.61 -1.14 -3.79
C ASP A 98 -10.77 -0.52 -2.97
N ASP A 99 -10.57 -0.32 -1.67
CA ASP A 99 -11.55 0.24 -0.73
C ASP A 99 -10.99 1.44 0.08
N LEU A 100 -10.06 2.18 -0.54
CA LEU A 100 -9.46 3.37 0.06
C LEU A 100 -9.86 4.65 -0.68
N VAL A 101 -9.99 5.73 0.08
CA VAL A 101 -10.19 7.09 -0.43
C VAL A 101 -8.99 7.94 -0.03
N LEU A 102 -8.35 8.56 -1.01
CA LEU A 102 -7.18 9.41 -0.81
C LEU A 102 -7.57 10.89 -0.85
N GLU A 103 -7.02 11.70 0.06
CA GLU A 103 -6.96 13.14 -0.12
C GLU A 103 -6.13 13.49 -1.36
N ARG A 104 -6.39 14.68 -1.93
CA ARG A 104 -5.88 15.06 -3.25
C ARG A 104 -4.34 15.12 -3.37
N ASP A 105 -3.61 15.14 -2.29
CA ASP A 105 -2.15 15.32 -2.25
C ASP A 105 -1.38 14.09 -1.76
N VAL A 106 -2.06 13.00 -1.44
CA VAL A 106 -1.43 11.81 -0.84
C VAL A 106 -0.33 11.24 -1.73
N VAL A 107 -0.59 11.05 -3.04
CA VAL A 107 0.42 10.50 -3.95
C VAL A 107 1.63 11.42 -4.06
N ALA A 108 1.40 12.74 -4.14
CA ALA A 108 2.47 13.74 -4.15
C ALA A 108 3.34 13.69 -2.88
N ARG A 109 2.71 13.61 -1.71
CA ARG A 109 3.41 13.56 -0.41
C ARG A 109 4.23 12.29 -0.24
N LEU A 110 3.67 11.14 -0.63
CA LEU A 110 4.40 9.87 -0.58
C LEU A 110 5.61 9.90 -1.52
N GLN A 111 5.44 10.39 -2.75
CA GLN A 111 6.52 10.49 -3.73
C GLN A 111 7.60 11.47 -3.28
N ALA A 112 7.23 12.64 -2.74
CA ALA A 112 8.18 13.61 -2.22
C ALA A 112 8.99 13.04 -1.03
N ALA A 113 8.33 12.34 -0.09
CA ALA A 113 8.99 11.68 1.03
C ALA A 113 9.95 10.58 0.54
N MET A 114 9.52 9.76 -0.44
CA MET A 114 10.36 8.72 -1.02
C MET A 114 11.64 9.27 -1.67
N ILE A 115 11.53 10.38 -2.41
CA ILE A 115 12.67 11.03 -3.04
C ILE A 115 13.63 11.64 -2.00
N ALA A 116 13.07 12.25 -0.95
CA ALA A 116 13.88 12.86 0.12
C ALA A 116 14.63 11.82 0.94
N GLU A 117 13.95 10.77 1.37
CA GLU A 117 14.50 9.77 2.29
C GLU A 117 15.28 8.66 1.59
N ARG A 118 14.98 8.38 0.33
CA ARG A 118 15.59 7.28 -0.44
C ARG A 118 15.50 5.93 0.27
N CYS A 119 14.43 5.72 1.02
CA CYS A 119 14.17 4.49 1.76
C CYS A 119 13.44 3.44 0.90
N GLY A 120 13.20 2.27 1.48
CA GLY A 120 12.58 1.16 0.75
C GLY A 120 11.07 1.33 0.53
N PHE A 121 10.37 1.96 1.48
CA PHE A 121 8.95 2.29 1.31
C PHE A 121 8.51 3.47 2.19
N VAL A 122 7.44 4.14 1.73
CA VAL A 122 6.71 5.18 2.47
C VAL A 122 5.22 4.84 2.44
N GLY A 123 4.60 4.73 3.60
CA GLY A 123 3.18 4.40 3.72
C GLY A 123 2.29 5.58 4.13
N SER A 124 1.00 5.45 3.85
CA SER A 124 -0.08 6.30 4.36
C SER A 124 -1.12 5.41 5.02
N ALA A 125 -1.10 5.31 6.35
CA ALA A 125 -1.95 4.37 7.07
C ALA A 125 -3.44 4.71 6.91
N PRO A 126 -4.31 3.76 6.50
CA PRO A 126 -5.74 4.01 6.37
C PRO A 126 -6.40 4.32 7.72
N ILE A 127 -7.33 5.26 7.70
CA ILE A 127 -8.11 5.71 8.85
C ILE A 127 -9.53 5.14 8.72
N GLY A 128 -9.97 4.40 9.75
CA GLY A 128 -11.35 3.93 9.87
C GLY A 128 -12.19 4.96 10.64
N LEU A 129 -12.95 5.80 9.92
CA LEU A 129 -13.69 6.90 10.53
C LEU A 129 -14.93 6.47 11.34
N SER A 130 -15.45 5.24 11.16
CA SER A 130 -16.51 4.71 12.03
C SER A 130 -16.04 4.54 13.49
N HIS A 131 -14.72 4.43 13.68
CA HIS A 131 -14.08 4.30 14.99
C HIS A 131 -13.61 5.64 15.59
N ILE A 132 -14.05 6.79 15.06
CA ILE A 132 -13.56 8.11 15.48
C ILE A 132 -13.84 8.40 16.96
N ASN A 133 -14.87 7.82 17.52
CA ASN A 133 -15.21 7.94 18.94
C ASN A 133 -14.53 6.91 19.86
N ASP A 134 -13.83 5.92 19.26
CA ASP A 134 -13.08 4.90 20.00
C ASP A 134 -11.64 5.36 20.22
N VAL A 135 -11.45 6.18 21.27
CA VAL A 135 -10.15 6.79 21.59
C VAL A 135 -9.30 5.84 22.44
N ARG A 136 -8.27 5.26 21.86
CA ARG A 136 -7.38 4.26 22.49
C ARG A 136 -6.02 4.87 22.83
N LEU A 137 -5.93 5.73 23.82
CA LEU A 137 -4.69 6.43 24.19
C LEU A 137 -3.49 5.49 24.42
N HIS A 138 -3.74 4.28 24.93
CA HIS A 138 -2.71 3.26 25.20
C HIS A 138 -2.13 2.62 23.91
N GLU A 139 -2.74 2.84 22.74
CA GLU A 139 -2.27 2.40 21.43
C GLU A 139 -1.68 3.53 20.59
N GLN A 140 -1.66 4.76 21.10
CA GLN A 140 -1.24 5.96 20.35
C GLN A 140 0.23 6.35 20.57
N ALA A 141 1.06 5.42 21.04
CA ALA A 141 2.50 5.64 21.08
C ALA A 141 3.05 5.79 19.64
N ILE A 142 3.81 6.86 19.42
CA ILE A 142 4.40 7.16 18.12
C ILE A 142 5.88 7.52 18.27
N GLU A 143 6.71 6.99 17.40
CA GLU A 143 8.12 7.32 17.28
C GLU A 143 8.36 8.01 15.95
N PHE A 144 8.85 9.23 15.97
CA PHE A 144 9.20 9.96 14.74
C PHE A 144 10.64 9.67 14.30
N TRP A 145 10.87 9.85 13.00
CA TRP A 145 12.22 9.98 12.49
C TRP A 145 12.71 11.41 12.70
N ASP A 146 13.79 11.59 13.46
CA ASP A 146 14.43 12.89 13.71
C ASP A 146 15.65 13.11 12.78
N GLY A 147 15.87 12.19 11.87
CA GLY A 147 16.92 12.16 10.82
C GLY A 147 16.46 11.28 9.67
N PRO A 148 17.39 10.86 8.80
CA PRO A 148 17.05 10.02 7.64
C PRO A 148 16.43 8.69 8.07
N VAL A 149 15.56 8.16 7.21
CA VAL A 149 14.99 6.83 7.40
C VAL A 149 16.06 5.78 7.15
N LEU A 150 16.33 4.97 8.16
CA LEU A 150 17.37 3.95 8.14
C LEU A 150 16.77 2.54 8.18
N PRO A 151 17.51 1.52 7.72
CA PRO A 151 17.14 0.12 7.90
C PRO A 151 16.84 -0.21 9.37
N GLU A 152 15.74 -0.91 9.59
CA GLU A 152 15.34 -1.42 10.90
C GLU A 152 14.94 -2.88 10.80
N GLU A 153 15.28 -3.66 11.84
CA GLU A 153 14.75 -5.00 11.99
C GLU A 153 13.49 -4.97 12.86
N VAL A 154 12.37 -5.36 12.28
CA VAL A 154 11.11 -5.59 12.96
C VAL A 154 10.77 -7.06 12.85
N THR A 155 10.68 -7.74 13.97
CA THR A 155 10.36 -9.16 14.03
C THR A 155 8.96 -9.38 14.57
N TRP A 156 8.32 -10.45 14.15
CA TRP A 156 7.05 -10.89 14.70
C TRP A 156 7.16 -11.00 16.23
N GLU A 157 6.18 -10.45 16.95
CA GLU A 157 6.14 -10.37 18.42
C GLU A 157 7.27 -9.57 19.12
N GLY A 158 8.21 -9.01 18.39
CA GLY A 158 9.23 -8.12 18.96
C GLY A 158 8.65 -6.80 19.48
N THR A 159 9.44 -6.05 20.27
CA THR A 159 8.98 -4.77 20.84
C THR A 159 8.56 -3.76 19.78
N ARG A 160 9.30 -3.69 18.66
CA ARG A 160 8.98 -2.80 17.53
C ARG A 160 7.71 -3.21 16.79
N TRP A 161 7.30 -4.48 16.90
CA TRP A 161 6.04 -4.96 16.35
C TRP A 161 4.84 -4.22 16.93
N GLN A 162 4.90 -3.82 18.18
CA GLN A 162 3.82 -3.10 18.85
C GLN A 162 3.45 -1.76 18.19
N ARG A 163 4.31 -1.21 17.33
CA ARG A 163 4.03 0.00 16.55
C ARG A 163 2.79 -0.15 15.65
N HIS A 164 2.41 -1.40 15.27
CA HIS A 164 1.20 -1.64 14.48
C HIS A 164 -0.08 -1.17 15.16
N ARG A 165 -0.10 -1.13 16.50
CA ARG A 165 -1.27 -0.70 17.29
C ARG A 165 -1.69 0.73 16.98
N LEU A 166 -0.75 1.58 16.57
CA LEU A 166 -1.03 2.94 16.15
C LEU A 166 -1.97 3.01 14.94
N HIS A 167 -2.02 1.95 14.11
CA HIS A 167 -2.90 1.87 12.94
C HIS A 167 -4.27 1.27 13.25
N ASN A 168 -4.56 0.91 14.50
CA ASN A 168 -5.87 0.43 14.90
C ASN A 168 -6.89 1.57 14.97
N ALA A 169 -8.14 1.28 14.67
CA ALA A 169 -9.27 2.21 14.77
C ALA A 169 -8.97 3.55 14.04
N ALA A 170 -9.16 4.69 14.73
CA ALA A 170 -8.84 6.02 14.22
C ALA A 170 -7.63 6.65 14.95
N ASN A 171 -6.71 5.85 15.51
CA ASN A 171 -5.60 6.36 16.30
C ASN A 171 -4.73 7.38 15.55
N ILE A 172 -4.41 7.10 14.29
CA ILE A 172 -3.61 7.99 13.43
C ILE A 172 -4.28 9.37 13.28
N PHE A 173 -5.61 9.39 13.13
CA PHE A 173 -6.37 10.63 13.09
C PHE A 173 -6.27 11.41 14.41
N HIS A 174 -6.50 10.73 15.53
CA HIS A 174 -6.41 11.37 16.86
C HIS A 174 -5.02 11.93 17.15
N VAL A 175 -3.96 11.19 16.77
CA VAL A 175 -2.58 11.65 16.94
C VAL A 175 -2.28 12.86 16.08
N ALA A 176 -2.69 12.85 14.81
CA ALA A 176 -2.50 13.97 13.89
C ALA A 176 -3.18 15.25 14.44
N GLN A 177 -4.44 15.12 14.88
CA GLN A 177 -5.17 16.24 15.50
C GLN A 177 -4.51 16.77 16.76
N ARG A 178 -4.13 15.88 17.70
CA ARG A 178 -3.46 16.26 18.95
C ARG A 178 -2.16 17.01 18.71
N LEU A 179 -1.40 16.61 17.67
CA LEU A 179 -0.13 17.24 17.30
C LEU A 179 -0.32 18.43 16.34
N ARG A 180 -1.56 18.72 15.91
CA ARG A 180 -1.91 19.80 14.97
C ARG A 180 -1.11 19.72 13.67
N LEU A 181 -0.88 18.51 13.18
CA LEU A 181 -0.17 18.29 11.92
C LEU A 181 -1.10 18.53 10.74
N THR A 182 -0.55 19.16 9.70
CA THR A 182 -1.20 19.40 8.42
C THR A 182 -0.38 18.78 7.29
N PRO A 183 -0.90 18.63 6.07
CA PRO A 183 -0.13 18.14 4.94
C PRO A 183 1.18 18.92 4.70
N GLU A 184 1.18 20.24 4.94
CA GLU A 184 2.35 21.12 4.78
C GLU A 184 3.39 20.95 5.89
N CYS A 185 2.94 20.45 7.06
CA CYS A 185 3.77 20.20 8.24
C CYS A 185 3.82 18.71 8.57
N GLN A 186 3.85 17.85 7.55
CA GLN A 186 3.89 16.40 7.75
C GLN A 186 5.18 15.96 8.45
N ARG A 187 5.07 14.87 9.22
CA ARG A 187 6.21 14.18 9.83
C ARG A 187 6.25 12.72 9.40
N LEU A 188 7.47 12.18 9.36
CA LEU A 188 7.68 10.76 9.13
C LEU A 188 7.78 10.04 10.47
N TYR A 189 7.14 8.88 10.57
CA TYR A 189 7.18 8.07 11.78
C TYR A 189 7.57 6.61 11.49
N LYS A 190 8.11 5.96 12.52
CA LYS A 190 8.53 4.56 12.47
C LYS A 190 7.32 3.65 12.55
N VAL A 191 7.31 2.62 11.72
CA VAL A 191 6.20 1.68 11.61
C VAL A 191 6.67 0.25 11.89
N ALA A 192 5.74 -0.63 12.20
CA ALA A 192 5.95 -2.06 12.04
C ALA A 192 5.67 -2.46 10.59
N TRP A 193 4.58 -1.99 10.05
CA TRP A 193 4.11 -2.10 8.67
C TRP A 193 2.94 -1.14 8.44
N VAL A 194 2.54 -0.95 7.21
CA VAL A 194 1.39 -0.11 6.82
C VAL A 194 0.48 -0.91 5.90
N GLY A 195 -0.82 -0.93 6.18
CA GLY A 195 -1.81 -1.57 5.30
C GLY A 195 -2.24 -0.67 4.15
N GLY A 196 -2.69 -1.27 3.07
CA GLY A 196 -3.53 -0.70 2.03
C GLY A 196 -2.99 0.42 1.15
N CYS A 197 -2.05 1.26 1.63
CA CYS A 197 -1.49 2.37 0.84
C CYS A 197 0.00 2.51 1.11
N VAL A 198 0.84 1.91 0.27
CA VAL A 198 2.31 1.85 0.44
C VAL A 198 3.03 2.07 -0.88
N LEU A 199 3.83 3.12 -0.93
CA LEU A 199 4.75 3.41 -2.02
C LEU A 199 6.09 2.74 -1.76
N PHE A 200 6.53 1.87 -2.66
CA PHE A 200 7.83 1.22 -2.60
C PHE A 200 8.80 1.78 -3.63
N ASP A 201 10.08 1.83 -3.29
CA ASP A 201 11.13 1.77 -4.29
C ASP A 201 11.05 0.40 -4.98
N ARG A 202 10.76 0.39 -6.29
CA ARG A 202 10.55 -0.85 -7.04
C ARG A 202 11.81 -1.73 -7.04
N ARG A 203 13.01 -1.14 -7.08
CA ARG A 203 14.27 -1.90 -7.06
C ARG A 203 14.49 -2.55 -5.70
N ALA A 204 14.24 -1.81 -4.62
CA ALA A 204 14.31 -2.35 -3.26
C ALA A 204 13.35 -3.53 -3.08
N LEU A 205 12.08 -3.38 -3.52
CA LEU A 205 11.09 -4.45 -3.44
C LEU A 205 11.50 -5.68 -4.27
N LEU A 206 11.97 -5.50 -5.50
CA LEU A 206 12.43 -6.59 -6.36
C LEU A 206 13.66 -7.29 -5.79
N SER A 207 14.59 -6.55 -5.17
CA SER A 207 15.82 -7.12 -4.62
C SER A 207 15.58 -8.10 -3.46
N VAL A 208 14.48 -7.91 -2.71
CA VAL A 208 14.06 -8.85 -1.65
C VAL A 208 13.10 -9.93 -2.16
N GLY A 209 12.89 -9.99 -3.48
CA GLY A 209 12.06 -10.98 -4.16
C GLY A 209 10.61 -10.61 -4.38
N GLY A 210 10.20 -9.36 -4.08
CA GLY A 210 8.82 -8.92 -4.22
C GLY A 210 7.85 -9.80 -3.43
N PHE A 211 6.79 -10.24 -4.09
CA PHE A 211 5.81 -11.17 -3.55
C PHE A 211 5.98 -12.60 -4.12
N SER A 212 7.15 -12.96 -4.69
CA SER A 212 7.38 -14.27 -5.33
C SER A 212 7.21 -15.45 -4.37
N PHE A 213 7.21 -15.21 -3.07
CA PHE A 213 6.91 -16.18 -2.01
C PHE A 213 5.45 -16.68 -2.03
N TRP A 214 4.60 -16.12 -2.88
CA TRP A 214 3.23 -16.61 -3.05
C TRP A 214 3.17 -18.11 -3.37
N ARG A 215 4.22 -18.66 -3.99
CA ARG A 215 4.34 -20.09 -4.30
C ARG A 215 4.47 -20.98 -3.07
N GLU A 216 4.84 -20.40 -1.94
CA GLU A 216 5.05 -21.06 -0.65
C GLU A 216 3.81 -20.93 0.26
N LEU A 217 2.79 -20.17 -0.19
CA LEU A 217 1.56 -19.93 0.56
C LEU A 217 0.35 -20.60 -0.09
N PRO A 218 -0.63 -21.08 0.69
CA PRO A 218 -1.91 -21.49 0.13
C PRO A 218 -2.67 -20.27 -0.42
N GLU A 219 -3.72 -20.48 -1.19
CA GLU A 219 -4.54 -19.39 -1.72
C GLU A 219 -5.14 -18.50 -0.60
N ALA A 220 -5.68 -19.13 0.44
CA ALA A 220 -6.19 -18.43 1.62
C ALA A 220 -5.05 -18.11 2.59
N HIS A 221 -4.53 -16.89 2.54
CA HIS A 221 -3.49 -16.37 3.43
C HIS A 221 -3.67 -14.87 3.63
N CYS A 222 -3.01 -14.34 4.66
CA CYS A 222 -2.89 -12.91 4.92
C CYS A 222 -1.44 -12.53 5.25
N GLY A 223 -1.17 -11.22 5.42
CA GLY A 223 0.13 -10.71 5.85
C GLY A 223 1.21 -10.74 4.79
N GLU A 224 0.86 -10.91 3.52
CA GLU A 224 1.79 -10.86 2.40
C GLU A 224 2.40 -9.47 2.22
N ASP A 225 1.61 -8.44 2.43
CA ASP A 225 2.05 -7.03 2.41
C ASP A 225 2.96 -6.72 3.60
N VAL A 226 2.67 -7.28 4.76
CA VAL A 226 3.52 -7.21 5.97
C VAL A 226 4.87 -7.85 5.70
N LEU A 227 4.91 -9.10 5.23
CA LEU A 227 6.16 -9.80 4.97
C LEU A 227 7.04 -9.07 3.97
N ALA A 228 6.46 -8.57 2.88
CA ALA A 228 7.20 -7.80 1.87
C ALA A 228 7.80 -6.52 2.47
N GLN A 229 7.04 -5.78 3.29
CA GLN A 229 7.52 -4.59 3.99
C GLN A 229 8.65 -4.90 4.99
N LEU A 230 8.52 -5.96 5.79
CA LEU A 230 9.56 -6.37 6.74
C LEU A 230 10.88 -6.70 6.02
N ARG A 231 10.81 -7.43 4.90
CA ARG A 231 11.97 -7.74 4.06
C ARG A 231 12.64 -6.48 3.49
N VAL A 232 11.85 -5.55 2.97
CA VAL A 232 12.35 -4.27 2.46
C VAL A 232 12.92 -3.41 3.58
N MET A 233 12.20 -3.27 4.70
CA MET A 233 12.61 -2.45 5.85
C MET A 233 13.97 -2.86 6.42
N ARG A 234 14.23 -4.16 6.50
CA ARG A 234 15.49 -4.70 7.00
C ARG A 234 16.71 -4.18 6.24
N HIS A 235 16.60 -3.94 4.94
CA HIS A 235 17.73 -3.55 4.08
C HIS A 235 17.71 -2.07 3.67
N TYR A 236 16.51 -1.46 3.57
CA TYR A 236 16.34 -0.14 2.96
C TYR A 236 15.59 0.86 3.85
N GLY A 237 15.10 0.41 5.01
CA GLY A 237 14.25 1.23 5.87
C GLY A 237 12.84 1.40 5.32
N GLY A 238 11.97 1.93 6.16
CA GLY A 238 10.59 2.24 5.84
C GLY A 238 9.97 3.17 6.86
N CYS A 239 8.98 3.93 6.43
CA CYS A 239 8.28 4.89 7.28
C CYS A 239 6.84 5.08 6.82
N ALA A 240 6.09 5.88 7.57
CA ALA A 240 4.82 6.41 7.09
C ALA A 240 4.70 7.90 7.35
N VAL A 241 3.80 8.56 6.59
CA VAL A 241 3.52 9.98 6.71
C VAL A 241 2.40 10.25 7.72
N LEU A 242 2.52 11.33 8.47
CA LEU A 242 1.48 11.84 9.35
C LEU A 242 1.31 13.35 9.12
N PRO A 243 0.09 13.87 8.83
CA PRO A 243 -1.19 13.15 8.73
C PRO A 243 -1.22 12.20 7.53
N SER A 244 -2.05 11.17 7.63
CA SER A 244 -2.19 10.16 6.59
C SER A 244 -2.89 10.73 5.33
N GLY A 245 -4.14 11.16 5.44
CA GLY A 245 -4.98 11.55 4.30
C GLY A 245 -5.53 10.36 3.51
N THR A 246 -5.45 9.14 4.06
CA THR A 246 -6.00 7.92 3.48
C THR A 246 -7.10 7.39 4.38
N TYR A 247 -8.28 7.13 3.81
CA TYR A 247 -9.47 6.68 4.54
C TYR A 247 -9.94 5.33 4.03
N HIS A 248 -10.31 4.44 4.96
CA HIS A 248 -10.83 3.12 4.65
C HIS A 248 -12.36 3.16 4.54
N LEU A 249 -12.92 2.52 3.51
CA LEU A 249 -14.37 2.39 3.34
C LEU A 249 -15.01 1.39 4.32
N GLU A 250 -14.18 0.65 5.06
CA GLU A 250 -14.61 -0.30 6.11
C GLU A 250 -15.58 -1.38 5.61
N LEU A 251 -15.38 -1.80 4.36
CA LEU A 251 -16.15 -2.88 3.77
C LEU A 251 -15.80 -4.24 4.40
N PRO A 252 -16.70 -5.22 4.34
CA PRO A 252 -16.38 -6.59 4.76
C PRO A 252 -15.15 -7.12 4.02
N THR A 253 -14.27 -7.81 4.75
CA THR A 253 -13.05 -8.38 4.16
C THR A 253 -13.36 -9.43 3.09
N THR A 254 -12.55 -9.48 2.04
CA THR A 254 -12.58 -10.56 1.02
C THR A 254 -11.76 -11.78 1.45
N LEU A 255 -11.04 -11.71 2.59
CA LEU A 255 -10.24 -12.78 3.18
C LEU A 255 -10.77 -13.11 4.58
N PRO A 256 -11.83 -13.93 4.70
CA PRO A 256 -12.41 -14.29 5.99
C PRO A 256 -11.51 -15.23 6.79
N ASP A 257 -10.71 -16.07 6.14
CA ASP A 257 -9.76 -16.98 6.78
C ASP A 257 -8.36 -16.34 6.84
N ARG A 258 -7.92 -16.00 8.04
CA ARG A 258 -6.63 -15.40 8.35
C ARG A 258 -5.71 -16.30 9.17
N ARG A 259 -5.99 -17.60 9.23
CA ARG A 259 -5.17 -18.56 10.00
C ARG A 259 -3.76 -18.73 9.47
N ILE A 260 -3.57 -18.49 8.18
CA ILE A 260 -2.25 -18.52 7.55
C ILE A 260 -1.75 -17.09 7.40
N ASN A 261 -0.74 -16.73 8.18
CA ASN A 261 -0.16 -15.40 8.21
C ASN A 261 1.30 -15.47 7.73
N ALA A 262 1.60 -14.82 6.62
CA ALA A 262 2.88 -14.95 5.93
C ALA A 262 4.11 -14.66 6.80
N PRO A 263 4.18 -13.58 7.64
CA PRO A 263 5.35 -13.29 8.46
C PRO A 263 5.57 -14.27 9.63
N GLU A 264 4.58 -15.12 9.95
CA GLU A 264 4.74 -16.18 10.94
C GLU A 264 5.35 -17.45 10.33
N LEU A 265 5.14 -17.66 9.03
CA LEU A 265 5.53 -18.89 8.34
C LEU A 265 6.82 -18.76 7.54
N LEU A 266 7.08 -17.59 6.98
CA LEU A 266 8.16 -17.38 6.04
C LEU A 266 9.23 -16.44 6.62
N PRO A 267 10.51 -16.68 6.32
CA PRO A 267 11.61 -15.88 6.84
C PRO A 267 11.55 -14.43 6.33
N VAL A 268 11.79 -13.49 7.25
CA VAL A 268 12.00 -12.08 6.93
C VAL A 268 13.41 -11.88 6.37
N ASP A 269 14.39 -12.59 6.92
CA ASP A 269 15.77 -12.53 6.47
C ASP A 269 15.94 -13.35 5.18
N VAL A 270 16.10 -12.64 4.06
CA VAL A 270 16.31 -13.23 2.75
C VAL A 270 17.53 -12.58 2.09
N PRO A 271 18.33 -13.34 1.33
CA PRO A 271 19.45 -12.76 0.59
C PRO A 271 18.94 -11.80 -0.49
N LEU A 272 19.66 -10.68 -0.66
CA LEU A 272 19.37 -9.75 -1.74
C LEU A 272 19.59 -10.41 -3.10
N LYS A 273 18.61 -10.34 -3.96
CA LYS A 273 18.72 -10.80 -5.36
C LYS A 273 19.41 -9.71 -6.18
N THR A 274 20.43 -10.10 -6.93
CA THR A 274 21.00 -9.20 -7.93
C THR A 274 19.96 -8.97 -9.02
N THR A 275 19.34 -7.79 -9.01
CA THR A 275 18.38 -7.42 -10.04
C THR A 275 19.16 -7.07 -11.30
N MET A 276 19.27 -8.00 -12.25
CA MET A 276 19.69 -7.64 -13.61
C MET A 276 18.55 -6.81 -14.22
N ILE A 277 18.74 -5.50 -14.23
CA ILE A 277 17.84 -4.61 -14.96
C ILE A 277 18.28 -4.72 -16.42
N ALA A 278 17.41 -5.29 -17.26
CA ALA A 278 17.56 -5.10 -18.69
C ALA A 278 17.51 -3.58 -18.95
N GLN A 279 18.57 -3.07 -19.53
CA GLN A 279 18.72 -1.67 -19.94
C GLN A 279 17.73 -1.33 -21.04
#